data_bc8f9529919549b747c89b8a66bb0866
#
_entry.id   bc8f9529919549b747c89b8a66bb0866
#
_cell.length_a   1.000
_cell.length_b   1.000
_cell.length_c   1.000
_cell.angle_alpha   90.00
_cell.angle_beta   90.00
_cell.angle_gamma   90.00
#
_symmetry.space_group_name_H-M   'P 1'
#
loop_
_entity.id
_entity.type
_entity.pdbx_description
1 polymer ?
#
loop_
_entity_poly.entity_id
_entity_poly.type
_entity_poly.pdbx_seq_one_letter_code
_entity_poly.pdbx_strand_id
1 'polypeptide(L)'
;MHPFREFTLLHLMDATLLDEDSYDGNAHLVDKALVLGRDPKLIKERLYKAKAVYIHAGSFNAWSDILILLHRQRALPLRVVLISGTDCWLDTSHMEALCAFFPNTQFFIRNWMGDLPNCTSMPIGTMGVYEGPPQEKKYMFGISYVSNNGPMRQEFYDYLGTGPDILKYMMPKCGEQEFYGRLAKLRFSTCPMGAGFDTLRFWECLVVGCIPIVKDDPFYDVLVRHYPGLPMIRLKRWEELPAVVDGLTEELYEELMKKADISCAWAEYWLPKIESLCKEEVGYGTHRII
;
A
#
# COMPACT_ATOMS: atom_id res chain seq x y z
N MET A 1 -18.87 3.85 -0.35
CA MET A 1 -17.45 3.65 -0.70
C MET A 1 -16.88 2.55 0.19
N HIS A 2 -16.08 1.65 -0.38
CA HIS A 2 -15.42 0.57 0.35
C HIS A 2 -13.95 0.91 0.53
N PRO A 3 -13.41 0.95 1.77
CA PRO A 3 -11.99 1.17 2.00
C PRO A 3 -11.16 0.17 1.19
N PHE A 4 -10.07 0.67 0.61
CA PHE A 4 -9.18 -0.15 -0.20
C PHE A 4 -8.49 -1.20 0.69
N ARG A 5 -8.42 -2.42 0.17
CA ARG A 5 -7.58 -3.51 0.66
C ARG A 5 -6.84 -4.06 -0.55
N GLU A 6 -5.55 -4.29 -0.45
CA GLU A 6 -4.77 -4.79 -1.58
C GLU A 6 -5.37 -6.05 -2.21
N PHE A 7 -5.94 -6.94 -1.41
CA PHE A 7 -6.56 -8.18 -1.88
C PHE A 7 -7.91 -7.98 -2.58
N THR A 8 -8.52 -6.79 -2.49
CA THR A 8 -9.75 -6.48 -3.22
C THR A 8 -9.55 -6.58 -4.74
N LEU A 9 -8.32 -6.41 -5.21
CA LEU A 9 -7.98 -6.44 -6.63
C LEU A 9 -7.67 -7.84 -7.18
N LEU A 10 -7.49 -8.84 -6.32
CA LEU A 10 -7.06 -10.18 -6.77
C LEU A 10 -8.05 -10.85 -7.70
N HIS A 11 -9.35 -10.56 -7.60
CA HIS A 11 -10.35 -11.12 -8.50
C HIS A 11 -10.20 -10.65 -9.96
N LEU A 12 -9.53 -9.51 -10.17
CA LEU A 12 -9.21 -8.98 -11.50
C LEU A 12 -7.98 -9.64 -12.14
N MET A 13 -7.18 -10.36 -11.34
CA MET A 13 -5.94 -10.96 -11.82
C MET A 13 -6.21 -12.29 -12.54
N ASP A 14 -5.49 -12.54 -13.63
CA ASP A 14 -5.53 -13.79 -14.39
C ASP A 14 -4.71 -14.89 -13.71
N ALA A 15 -3.66 -14.50 -12.99
CA ALA A 15 -2.82 -15.42 -12.22
C ALA A 15 -2.23 -14.74 -10.97
N THR A 16 -1.99 -15.56 -9.94
CA THR A 16 -1.32 -15.20 -8.70
C THR A 16 -0.01 -15.98 -8.61
N LEU A 17 1.13 -15.28 -8.53
CA LEU A 17 2.46 -15.85 -8.60
C LEU A 17 3.07 -15.93 -7.19
N LEU A 18 3.29 -17.15 -6.71
CA LEU A 18 3.73 -17.45 -5.34
C LEU A 18 4.96 -18.39 -5.37
N ASP A 19 5.71 -18.44 -4.26
CA ASP A 19 6.56 -19.56 -3.89
C ASP A 19 5.83 -20.51 -2.94
N GLU A 20 6.46 -21.63 -2.56
CA GLU A 20 5.85 -22.61 -1.65
C GLU A 20 5.51 -22.01 -0.29
N ASP A 21 6.44 -21.25 0.30
CA ASP A 21 6.24 -20.64 1.63
C ASP A 21 5.10 -19.62 1.61
N SER A 22 5.03 -18.82 0.55
CA SER A 22 3.95 -17.83 0.35
C SER A 22 2.60 -18.51 0.08
N TYR A 23 2.59 -19.64 -0.61
CA TYR A 23 1.38 -20.41 -0.90
C TYR A 23 0.75 -20.95 0.39
N ASP A 24 1.54 -21.59 1.25
CA ASP A 24 1.05 -22.18 2.49
C ASP A 24 0.49 -21.13 3.48
N GLY A 25 1.04 -19.90 3.46
CA GLY A 25 0.59 -18.81 4.30
C GLY A 25 -0.62 -18.01 3.75
N ASN A 26 -1.01 -18.19 2.48
CA ASN A 26 -1.97 -17.35 1.77
C ASN A 26 -3.11 -18.13 1.12
N ALA A 27 -3.88 -18.87 1.92
CA ALA A 27 -4.98 -19.72 1.43
C ALA A 27 -6.03 -18.97 0.59
N HIS A 28 -6.20 -17.66 0.80
CA HIS A 28 -7.12 -16.80 0.04
C HIS A 28 -6.64 -16.48 -1.40
N LEU A 29 -5.38 -16.82 -1.74
CA LEU A 29 -4.80 -16.61 -3.06
C LEU A 29 -4.83 -17.86 -3.95
N VAL A 30 -5.45 -18.96 -3.46
CA VAL A 30 -5.30 -20.32 -4.03
C VAL A 30 -5.91 -20.50 -5.41
N ASP A 31 -7.07 -19.90 -5.69
CA ASP A 31 -7.87 -20.22 -6.90
C ASP A 31 -7.15 -20.00 -8.23
N LYS A 32 -6.22 -19.06 -8.29
CA LYS A 32 -5.46 -18.71 -9.50
C LYS A 32 -3.94 -18.86 -9.30
N ALA A 33 -3.52 -19.55 -8.24
CA ALA A 33 -2.12 -19.64 -7.86
C ALA A 33 -1.29 -20.44 -8.86
N LEU A 34 -0.13 -19.88 -9.20
CA LEU A 34 0.97 -20.54 -9.89
C LEU A 34 2.16 -20.53 -8.94
N VAL A 35 2.59 -21.71 -8.51
CA VAL A 35 3.62 -21.88 -7.49
C VAL A 35 4.94 -22.24 -8.14
N LEU A 36 6.02 -21.56 -7.73
CA LEU A 36 7.38 -21.84 -8.21
C LEU A 36 7.73 -23.33 -8.00
N GLY A 37 8.34 -23.95 -9.02
CA GLY A 37 8.73 -25.36 -8.97
C GLY A 37 7.61 -26.36 -9.25
N ARG A 38 6.34 -25.95 -9.21
CA ARG A 38 5.19 -26.79 -9.59
C ARG A 38 4.86 -26.59 -11.07
N ASP A 39 4.40 -27.61 -11.74
CA ASP A 39 3.89 -27.64 -13.12
C ASP A 39 4.36 -26.50 -14.08
N PRO A 40 5.60 -26.53 -14.58
CA PRO A 40 6.13 -25.51 -15.49
C PRO A 40 5.31 -25.34 -16.79
N LYS A 41 4.62 -26.41 -17.23
CA LYS A 41 3.79 -26.37 -18.44
C LYS A 41 2.53 -25.52 -18.19
N LEU A 42 1.87 -25.73 -17.07
CA LEU A 42 0.70 -24.94 -16.65
C LEU A 42 1.07 -23.46 -16.46
N ILE A 43 2.19 -23.19 -15.78
CA ILE A 43 2.72 -21.83 -15.58
C ILE A 43 2.87 -21.12 -16.93
N LYS A 44 3.57 -21.77 -17.86
CA LYS A 44 3.79 -21.23 -19.22
C LYS A 44 2.49 -20.98 -19.97
N GLU A 45 1.58 -21.95 -19.95
CA GLU A 45 0.30 -21.85 -20.65
C GLU A 45 -0.57 -20.70 -20.14
N ARG A 46 -0.66 -20.53 -18.82
CA ARG A 46 -1.43 -19.46 -18.19
C ARG A 46 -0.81 -18.09 -18.43
N LEU A 47 0.50 -17.94 -18.24
CA LEU A 47 1.17 -16.65 -18.38
C LEU A 47 1.14 -16.13 -19.83
N TYR A 48 1.12 -17.00 -20.84
CA TYR A 48 0.95 -16.55 -22.24
C TYR A 48 -0.45 -16.03 -22.58
N LYS A 49 -1.41 -16.16 -21.67
CA LYS A 49 -2.77 -15.63 -21.81
C LYS A 49 -3.08 -14.51 -20.83
N ALA A 50 -2.27 -14.38 -19.78
CA ALA A 50 -2.52 -13.43 -18.70
C ALA A 50 -2.23 -11.99 -19.10
N LYS A 51 -3.20 -11.11 -18.91
CA LYS A 51 -3.05 -9.65 -19.03
C LYS A 51 -2.75 -8.99 -17.68
N ALA A 52 -3.20 -9.59 -16.59
CA ALA A 52 -3.04 -9.09 -15.26
C ALA A 52 -2.52 -10.20 -14.33
N VAL A 53 -1.43 -9.93 -13.60
CA VAL A 53 -0.86 -10.87 -12.64
C VAL A 53 -0.60 -10.20 -11.31
N TYR A 54 -0.75 -10.97 -10.23
CA TYR A 54 -0.29 -10.62 -8.90
C TYR A 54 0.99 -11.37 -8.62
N ILE A 55 2.00 -10.69 -8.08
CA ILE A 55 3.25 -11.29 -7.61
C ILE A 55 3.36 -11.05 -6.11
N HIS A 56 3.51 -12.12 -5.33
CA HIS A 56 3.86 -12.00 -3.93
C HIS A 56 5.29 -11.47 -3.79
N ALA A 57 5.48 -10.39 -3.04
CA ALA A 57 6.76 -9.68 -2.98
C ALA A 57 7.92 -10.56 -2.47
N GLY A 58 7.66 -11.55 -1.61
CA GLY A 58 8.66 -12.51 -1.15
C GLY A 58 9.25 -13.37 -2.26
N SER A 59 8.53 -13.60 -3.36
CA SER A 59 8.98 -14.38 -4.52
C SER A 59 9.26 -13.52 -5.77
N PHE A 60 9.32 -12.19 -5.61
CA PHE A 60 9.39 -11.23 -6.70
C PHE A 60 10.57 -11.49 -7.66
N ASN A 61 11.79 -11.63 -7.13
CA ASN A 61 12.98 -11.77 -7.98
C ASN A 61 12.89 -13.02 -8.88
N ALA A 62 12.49 -14.15 -8.32
CA ALA A 62 12.36 -15.39 -9.08
C ALA A 62 11.26 -15.30 -10.15
N TRP A 63 10.11 -14.69 -9.83
CA TRP A 63 9.06 -14.50 -10.82
C TRP A 63 9.40 -13.46 -11.88
N SER A 64 10.13 -12.39 -11.55
CA SER A 64 10.58 -11.42 -12.55
C SER A 64 11.49 -12.07 -13.58
N ASP A 65 12.42 -12.93 -13.16
CA ASP A 65 13.30 -13.69 -14.07
C ASP A 65 12.51 -14.63 -14.99
N ILE A 66 11.52 -15.32 -14.43
CA ILE A 66 10.63 -16.21 -15.23
C ILE A 66 9.82 -15.40 -16.25
N LEU A 67 9.24 -14.28 -15.86
CA LEU A 67 8.47 -13.44 -16.77
C LEU A 67 9.35 -12.91 -17.91
N ILE A 68 10.56 -12.44 -17.62
CA ILE A 68 11.54 -12.00 -18.63
C ILE A 68 11.92 -13.14 -19.55
N LEU A 69 12.24 -14.31 -19.00
CA LEU A 69 12.60 -15.50 -19.78
C LEU A 69 11.48 -15.92 -20.73
N LEU A 70 10.25 -16.00 -20.25
CA LEU A 70 9.08 -16.34 -21.06
C LEU A 70 8.80 -15.29 -22.13
N HIS A 71 8.92 -14.00 -21.78
CA HIS A 71 8.72 -12.90 -22.74
C HIS A 71 9.73 -12.94 -23.89
N ARG A 72 11.00 -13.29 -23.61
CA ARG A 72 12.03 -13.53 -24.65
C ARG A 72 11.70 -14.68 -25.59
N GLN A 73 11.03 -15.73 -25.10
CA GLN A 73 10.63 -16.86 -25.93
C GLN A 73 9.40 -16.51 -26.81
N ARG A 74 8.45 -15.80 -26.23
CA ARG A 74 7.24 -15.30 -26.86
C ARG A 74 6.68 -14.15 -26.04
N ALA A 75 6.33 -13.03 -26.69
CA ALA A 75 5.78 -11.87 -26.00
C ALA A 75 4.58 -12.23 -25.11
N LEU A 76 4.70 -11.85 -23.83
CA LEU A 76 3.61 -11.96 -22.86
C LEU A 76 2.67 -10.76 -23.01
N PRO A 77 1.33 -10.94 -22.93
CA PRO A 77 0.36 -9.86 -23.14
C PRO A 77 0.12 -9.03 -21.86
N LEU A 78 1.08 -8.98 -20.93
CA LEU A 78 0.92 -8.33 -19.63
C LEU A 78 0.59 -6.83 -19.77
N ARG A 79 -0.40 -6.38 -19.03
CA ARG A 79 -0.86 -4.99 -18.94
C ARG A 79 -0.76 -4.47 -17.53
N VAL A 80 -1.02 -5.33 -16.54
CA VAL A 80 -1.05 -4.98 -15.12
C VAL A 80 -0.24 -6.00 -14.34
N VAL A 81 0.63 -5.52 -13.48
CA VAL A 81 1.32 -6.33 -12.48
C VAL A 81 1.11 -5.68 -11.11
N LEU A 82 0.49 -6.42 -10.19
CA LEU A 82 0.40 -6.06 -8.78
C LEU A 82 1.51 -6.74 -8.00
N ILE A 83 2.25 -6.02 -7.18
CA ILE A 83 3.30 -6.57 -6.34
C ILE A 83 3.04 -6.17 -4.89
N SER A 84 2.76 -7.15 -4.04
CA SER A 84 2.40 -6.93 -2.64
C SER A 84 2.63 -8.21 -1.81
N GLY A 85 2.19 -8.20 -0.56
CA GLY A 85 2.13 -9.39 0.32
C GLY A 85 3.19 -9.44 1.42
N THR A 86 4.25 -8.62 1.36
CA THR A 86 5.24 -8.50 2.44
C THR A 86 5.58 -7.04 2.71
N ASP A 87 6.22 -6.77 3.86
CA ASP A 87 6.79 -5.45 4.18
C ASP A 87 8.22 -5.30 3.59
N CYS A 88 8.65 -6.25 2.74
CA CYS A 88 9.97 -6.26 2.14
C CYS A 88 10.12 -5.18 1.07
N TRP A 89 11.34 -4.73 0.92
CA TRP A 89 11.77 -3.83 -0.15
C TRP A 89 11.97 -4.66 -1.42
N LEU A 90 11.54 -4.11 -2.54
CA LEU A 90 11.83 -4.72 -3.83
C LEU A 90 13.21 -4.30 -4.30
N ASP A 91 13.92 -5.23 -4.91
CA ASP A 91 15.18 -4.95 -5.59
C ASP A 91 14.92 -4.05 -6.79
N THR A 92 15.48 -2.84 -6.74
CA THR A 92 15.30 -1.82 -7.78
C THR A 92 15.85 -2.30 -9.12
N SER A 93 16.95 -3.05 -9.14
CA SER A 93 17.56 -3.57 -10.37
C SER A 93 16.66 -4.57 -11.09
N HIS A 94 15.97 -5.45 -10.36
CA HIS A 94 14.97 -6.34 -10.93
C HIS A 94 13.75 -5.58 -11.45
N MET A 95 13.32 -4.52 -10.77
CA MET A 95 12.22 -3.67 -11.26
C MET A 95 12.59 -2.92 -12.52
N GLU A 96 13.81 -2.34 -12.60
CA GLU A 96 14.32 -1.69 -13.81
C GLU A 96 14.35 -2.64 -14.99
N ALA A 97 14.88 -3.86 -14.79
CA ALA A 97 14.88 -4.89 -15.81
C ALA A 97 13.46 -5.26 -16.26
N LEU A 98 12.56 -5.50 -15.30
CA LEU A 98 11.17 -5.86 -15.59
C LEU A 98 10.46 -4.75 -16.38
N CYS A 99 10.61 -3.50 -15.98
CA CYS A 99 10.04 -2.34 -16.69
C CYS A 99 10.61 -2.19 -18.11
N ALA A 100 11.90 -2.45 -18.31
CA ALA A 100 12.52 -2.41 -19.63
C ALA A 100 11.98 -3.48 -20.58
N PHE A 101 11.70 -4.69 -20.06
CA PHE A 101 11.09 -5.77 -20.84
C PHE A 101 9.59 -5.57 -21.09
N PHE A 102 8.89 -4.88 -20.19
CA PHE A 102 7.46 -4.66 -20.23
C PHE A 102 7.09 -3.16 -20.25
N PRO A 103 7.52 -2.39 -21.25
CA PRO A 103 7.35 -0.93 -21.27
C PRO A 103 5.87 -0.47 -21.32
N ASN A 104 4.98 -1.34 -21.78
CA ASN A 104 3.54 -1.08 -21.89
C ASN A 104 2.73 -1.70 -20.74
N THR A 105 3.40 -2.18 -19.70
CA THR A 105 2.78 -2.77 -18.50
C THR A 105 2.81 -1.77 -17.37
N GLN A 106 1.69 -1.56 -16.70
CA GLN A 106 1.60 -0.75 -15.50
C GLN A 106 1.86 -1.63 -14.27
N PHE A 107 2.80 -1.23 -13.44
CA PHE A 107 3.14 -1.88 -12.18
C PHE A 107 2.55 -1.10 -11.01
N PHE A 108 1.80 -1.78 -10.15
CA PHE A 108 1.27 -1.25 -8.89
C PHE A 108 1.98 -1.97 -7.75
N ILE A 109 2.72 -1.23 -6.94
CA ILE A 109 3.70 -1.82 -6.03
C ILE A 109 3.51 -1.26 -4.63
N ARG A 110 3.31 -2.13 -3.65
CA ARG A 110 3.32 -1.75 -2.24
C ARG A 110 4.74 -1.43 -1.77
N ASN A 111 4.89 -0.43 -0.88
CA ASN A 111 6.19 0.04 -0.36
C ASN A 111 7.20 0.48 -1.45
N TRP A 112 6.71 0.94 -2.59
CA TRP A 112 7.57 1.39 -3.69
C TRP A 112 8.24 2.73 -3.38
N MET A 113 9.57 2.77 -3.52
CA MET A 113 10.41 3.95 -3.26
C MET A 113 11.06 4.52 -4.52
N GLY A 114 10.94 3.82 -5.64
CA GLY A 114 11.58 4.21 -6.89
C GLY A 114 10.78 5.25 -7.70
N ASP A 115 11.37 5.67 -8.82
CA ASP A 115 10.82 6.67 -9.75
C ASP A 115 10.85 6.13 -11.19
N LEU A 116 10.18 5.01 -11.43
CA LEU A 116 10.03 4.45 -12.76
C LEU A 116 8.67 4.85 -13.35
N PRO A 117 8.60 5.27 -14.63
CA PRO A 117 7.43 5.94 -15.21
C PRO A 117 6.17 5.05 -15.27
N ASN A 118 6.35 3.74 -15.33
CA ASN A 118 5.26 2.76 -15.35
C ASN A 118 5.05 2.06 -13.99
N CYS A 119 5.62 2.61 -12.90
CA CYS A 119 5.45 2.11 -11.54
C CYS A 119 4.66 3.12 -10.71
N THR A 120 3.69 2.63 -9.96
CA THR A 120 2.86 3.42 -9.05
C THR A 120 2.92 2.80 -7.66
N SER A 121 3.23 3.60 -6.64
CA SER A 121 3.11 3.16 -5.25
C SER A 121 1.64 2.89 -4.93
N MET A 122 1.32 1.66 -4.55
CA MET A 122 -0.04 1.27 -4.21
C MET A 122 -0.21 1.25 -2.69
N PRO A 123 -1.30 1.84 -2.15
CA PRO A 123 -1.60 1.77 -0.72
C PRO A 123 -1.69 0.33 -0.20
N ILE A 124 -1.20 0.11 1.02
CA ILE A 124 -1.51 -1.16 1.73
C ILE A 124 -3.01 -1.27 2.02
N GLY A 125 -3.70 -0.12 2.19
CA GLY A 125 -5.10 -0.04 2.54
C GLY A 125 -5.37 -0.25 4.04
N THR A 126 -6.53 -0.79 4.37
CA THR A 126 -7.00 -0.97 5.77
C THR A 126 -7.17 -2.45 6.10
N MET A 127 -6.99 -2.83 7.37
CA MET A 127 -7.33 -4.20 7.81
C MET A 127 -8.84 -4.42 7.87
N GLY A 128 -9.55 -3.46 8.43
CA GLY A 128 -10.98 -3.53 8.67
C GLY A 128 -11.76 -2.42 7.94
N VAL A 129 -13.06 -2.46 8.10
CA VAL A 129 -13.98 -1.41 7.67
C VAL A 129 -14.70 -0.89 8.90
N TYR A 130 -14.76 0.44 9.04
CA TYR A 130 -15.63 1.03 10.04
C TYR A 130 -17.09 0.89 9.59
N GLU A 131 -17.86 0.09 10.32
CA GLU A 131 -19.27 -0.20 10.01
C GLU A 131 -20.25 0.73 10.74
N GLY A 132 -19.73 1.57 11.64
CA GLY A 132 -20.55 2.50 12.40
C GLY A 132 -20.98 3.74 11.62
N PRO A 133 -21.93 4.52 12.18
CA PRO A 133 -22.33 5.79 11.58
C PRO A 133 -21.18 6.79 11.61
N PRO A 134 -21.19 7.80 10.70
CA PRO A 134 -20.24 8.90 10.75
C PRO A 134 -20.19 9.50 12.18
N GLN A 135 -18.97 9.69 12.69
CA GLN A 135 -18.76 10.21 14.04
C GLN A 135 -18.45 11.70 14.00
N GLU A 136 -19.04 12.44 14.93
CA GLU A 136 -18.64 13.80 15.19
C GLU A 136 -17.20 13.85 15.72
N LYS A 137 -16.37 14.77 15.21
CA LYS A 137 -15.00 15.00 15.67
C LYS A 137 -15.01 15.63 17.05
N LYS A 138 -14.69 14.85 18.08
CA LYS A 138 -14.76 15.28 19.49
C LYS A 138 -13.42 15.68 20.10
N TYR A 139 -12.34 15.11 19.57
CA TYR A 139 -11.01 15.28 20.12
C TYR A 139 -10.05 15.79 19.06
N MET A 140 -9.21 16.72 19.42
CA MET A 140 -8.23 17.29 18.51
C MET A 140 -7.17 16.26 18.14
N PHE A 141 -6.66 15.53 19.10
CA PHE A 141 -5.54 14.61 18.93
C PHE A 141 -5.69 13.35 19.78
N GLY A 142 -5.15 12.24 19.28
CA GLY A 142 -5.01 10.99 20.03
C GLY A 142 -3.90 10.12 19.49
N ILE A 143 -3.28 9.34 20.37
CA ILE A 143 -2.28 8.34 20.04
C ILE A 143 -2.94 6.97 20.06
N SER A 144 -3.07 6.36 18.91
CA SER A 144 -3.63 5.02 18.82
C SER A 144 -2.58 3.96 19.13
N TYR A 145 -2.99 2.91 19.85
CA TYR A 145 -2.13 1.76 20.06
C TYR A 145 -1.73 1.12 18.71
N VAL A 146 -0.45 0.83 18.57
CA VAL A 146 0.09 0.03 17.46
C VAL A 146 1.00 -1.07 18.05
N SER A 147 1.03 -2.25 17.43
CA SER A 147 1.96 -3.31 17.86
C SER A 147 3.39 -2.91 17.54
N ASN A 148 4.35 -3.20 18.43
CA ASN A 148 5.77 -3.00 18.12
C ASN A 148 6.26 -4.14 17.23
N ASN A 149 6.40 -3.88 15.94
CA ASN A 149 6.79 -4.86 14.93
C ASN A 149 7.98 -4.41 14.06
N GLY A 150 8.75 -3.43 14.53
CA GLY A 150 9.92 -2.97 13.78
C GLY A 150 10.67 -1.83 14.46
N PRO A 151 11.89 -1.53 14.01
CA PRO A 151 12.77 -0.54 14.63
C PRO A 151 12.18 0.87 14.63
N MET A 152 11.44 1.26 13.58
CA MET A 152 10.81 2.58 13.49
C MET A 152 9.70 2.76 14.54
N ARG A 153 8.97 1.68 14.88
CA ARG A 153 8.00 1.72 16.00
C ARG A 153 8.68 1.67 17.35
N GLN A 154 9.81 0.97 17.47
CA GLN A 154 10.60 0.98 18.70
C GLN A 154 11.05 2.41 19.02
N GLU A 155 11.55 3.17 18.06
CA GLU A 155 11.90 4.58 18.23
C GLU A 155 10.72 5.42 18.76
N PHE A 156 9.52 5.21 18.21
CA PHE A 156 8.31 5.88 18.70
C PHE A 156 7.97 5.49 20.14
N TYR A 157 8.10 4.21 20.51
CA TYR A 157 7.86 3.74 21.87
C TYR A 157 8.93 4.24 22.85
N ASP A 158 10.20 4.30 22.43
CA ASP A 158 11.28 4.87 23.25
C ASP A 158 11.01 6.35 23.55
N TYR A 159 10.56 7.10 22.53
CA TYR A 159 10.10 8.47 22.72
C TYR A 159 8.92 8.56 23.71
N LEU A 160 7.89 7.72 23.58
CA LEU A 160 6.76 7.71 24.53
C LEU A 160 7.20 7.40 25.97
N GLY A 161 8.21 6.55 26.13
CA GLY A 161 8.78 6.21 27.44
C GLY A 161 9.49 7.38 28.14
N THR A 162 9.92 8.39 27.37
CA THR A 162 10.63 9.57 27.90
C THR A 162 9.74 10.81 28.06
N GLY A 163 8.53 10.79 27.47
CA GLY A 163 7.62 11.95 27.43
C GLY A 163 6.29 11.70 28.15
N PRO A 164 6.22 11.72 29.49
CA PRO A 164 5.02 11.37 30.23
C PRO A 164 3.79 12.23 29.88
N ASP A 165 3.97 13.51 29.52
CA ASP A 165 2.86 14.41 29.23
C ASP A 165 2.10 14.04 27.94
N ILE A 166 2.76 13.41 26.98
CA ILE A 166 2.12 12.96 25.75
C ILE A 166 1.27 11.70 25.97
N LEU A 167 1.57 10.93 27.01
CA LEU A 167 0.83 9.69 27.33
C LEU A 167 -0.65 9.92 27.68
N LYS A 168 -1.02 11.13 28.11
CA LYS A 168 -2.43 11.48 28.35
C LYS A 168 -3.31 11.35 27.11
N TYR A 169 -2.71 11.34 25.91
CA TYR A 169 -3.42 11.18 24.65
C TYR A 169 -3.50 9.71 24.16
N MET A 170 -2.89 8.77 24.90
CA MET A 170 -2.92 7.36 24.54
C MET A 170 -4.33 6.79 24.62
N MET A 171 -4.78 6.22 23.51
CA MET A 171 -6.02 5.44 23.50
C MET A 171 -5.76 4.04 24.08
N PRO A 172 -6.63 3.53 24.95
CA PRO A 172 -6.50 2.16 25.45
C PRO A 172 -6.67 1.16 24.32
N LYS A 173 -5.97 0.01 24.43
CA LYS A 173 -6.16 -1.13 23.53
C LYS A 173 -7.63 -1.59 23.61
N CYS A 174 -8.24 -1.82 22.46
CA CYS A 174 -9.65 -2.22 22.34
C CYS A 174 -9.85 -3.11 21.10
N GLY A 175 -11.05 -3.62 20.92
CA GLY A 175 -11.43 -4.37 19.73
C GLY A 175 -11.49 -3.50 18.46
N GLU A 176 -11.49 -4.15 17.30
CA GLU A 176 -11.38 -3.49 16.01
C GLU A 176 -12.46 -2.41 15.78
N GLN A 177 -13.72 -2.72 15.92
CA GLN A 177 -14.81 -1.76 15.68
C GLN A 177 -14.80 -0.59 16.68
N GLU A 178 -14.48 -0.87 17.93
CA GLU A 178 -14.30 0.17 18.94
C GLU A 178 -13.10 1.07 18.62
N PHE A 179 -12.02 0.48 18.13
CA PHE A 179 -10.84 1.22 17.67
C PHE A 179 -11.21 2.20 16.54
N TYR A 180 -11.87 1.74 15.48
CA TYR A 180 -12.33 2.62 14.40
C TYR A 180 -13.29 3.69 14.89
N GLY A 181 -14.22 3.36 15.78
CA GLY A 181 -15.14 4.31 16.38
C GLY A 181 -14.45 5.39 17.21
N ARG A 182 -13.35 5.06 17.88
CA ARG A 182 -12.51 6.03 18.61
C ARG A 182 -11.68 6.88 17.66
N LEU A 183 -11.05 6.26 16.67
CA LEU A 183 -10.23 6.94 15.66
C LEU A 183 -11.08 7.95 14.85
N ALA A 184 -12.32 7.57 14.50
CA ALA A 184 -13.26 8.44 13.80
C ALA A 184 -13.63 9.73 14.56
N LYS A 185 -13.49 9.74 15.89
CA LYS A 185 -13.71 10.94 16.73
C LYS A 185 -12.51 11.86 16.84
N LEU A 186 -11.33 11.44 16.34
CA LEU A 186 -10.13 12.26 16.34
C LEU A 186 -10.04 13.10 15.05
N ARG A 187 -9.45 14.29 15.17
CA ARG A 187 -9.01 15.08 14.01
C ARG A 187 -7.63 14.65 13.54
N PHE A 188 -6.71 14.37 14.47
CA PHE A 188 -5.34 13.98 14.19
C PHE A 188 -4.93 12.77 15.02
N SER A 189 -4.09 11.90 14.45
CA SER A 189 -3.51 10.77 15.17
C SER A 189 -2.10 10.43 14.67
N THR A 190 -1.23 9.94 15.56
CA THR A 190 0.10 9.45 15.16
C THR A 190 0.03 8.16 14.37
N CYS A 191 0.85 8.09 13.32
CA CYS A 191 0.96 6.92 12.45
C CYS A 191 2.44 6.51 12.28
N PRO A 192 3.07 5.92 13.31
CA PRO A 192 4.46 5.47 13.20
C PRO A 192 4.57 4.32 12.20
N MET A 193 5.60 4.38 11.35
CA MET A 193 5.94 3.30 10.41
C MET A 193 6.20 2.01 11.18
N GLY A 194 5.92 0.87 10.53
CA GLY A 194 6.11 -0.45 11.10
C GLY A 194 7.35 -1.16 10.56
N ALA A 195 7.19 -2.43 10.19
CA ALA A 195 8.20 -3.19 9.46
C ALA A 195 8.39 -2.66 8.04
N GLY A 196 7.32 -2.16 7.40
CA GLY A 196 7.35 -1.45 6.12
C GLY A 196 7.13 0.04 6.29
N PHE A 197 7.38 0.81 5.21
CA PHE A 197 7.15 2.25 5.16
C PHE A 197 5.67 2.59 5.16
N ASP A 198 4.89 1.89 4.35
CA ASP A 198 3.44 2.03 4.30
C ASP A 198 2.79 1.31 5.48
N THR A 199 1.86 1.95 6.14
CA THR A 199 1.21 1.39 7.32
C THR A 199 -0.32 1.44 7.20
N LEU A 200 -0.97 0.36 7.63
CA LEU A 200 -2.43 0.29 7.74
C LEU A 200 -2.98 1.50 8.49
N ARG A 201 -2.32 1.92 9.59
CA ARG A 201 -2.76 3.04 10.43
C ARG A 201 -2.90 4.36 9.67
N PHE A 202 -2.02 4.62 8.71
CA PHE A 202 -2.10 5.81 7.86
C PHE A 202 -3.43 5.84 7.08
N TRP A 203 -3.75 4.74 6.43
CA TRP A 203 -4.97 4.61 5.62
C TRP A 203 -6.24 4.51 6.48
N GLU A 204 -6.16 3.82 7.62
CA GLU A 204 -7.24 3.76 8.61
C GLU A 204 -7.61 5.16 9.14
N CYS A 205 -6.63 6.03 9.37
CA CYS A 205 -6.88 7.42 9.70
C CYS A 205 -7.65 8.12 8.59
N LEU A 206 -7.15 8.05 7.36
CA LEU A 206 -7.74 8.77 6.23
C LEU A 206 -9.19 8.36 5.95
N VAL A 207 -9.50 7.06 5.96
CA VAL A 207 -10.86 6.56 5.67
C VAL A 207 -11.90 6.96 6.72
N VAL A 208 -11.48 7.29 7.94
CA VAL A 208 -12.39 7.81 8.97
C VAL A 208 -12.30 9.34 9.14
N GLY A 209 -11.63 10.03 8.21
CA GLY A 209 -11.45 11.48 8.24
C GLY A 209 -10.56 11.96 9.39
N CYS A 210 -9.60 11.17 9.82
CA CYS A 210 -8.56 11.56 10.76
C CYS A 210 -7.26 11.87 9.98
N ILE A 211 -6.58 12.96 10.27
CA ILE A 211 -5.34 13.34 9.59
C ILE A 211 -4.16 12.67 10.29
N PRO A 212 -3.35 11.85 9.56
CA PRO A 212 -2.19 11.21 10.12
C PRO A 212 -1.07 12.20 10.43
N ILE A 213 -0.42 12.03 11.58
CA ILE A 213 0.85 12.66 11.94
C ILE A 213 1.93 11.59 11.83
N VAL A 214 2.91 11.81 10.98
CA VAL A 214 3.96 10.86 10.63
C VAL A 214 5.34 11.44 10.91
N LYS A 215 6.32 10.58 11.20
CA LYS A 215 7.72 10.97 11.12
C LYS A 215 8.13 11.03 9.66
N ASP A 216 8.82 12.09 9.28
CA ASP A 216 9.25 12.34 7.91
C ASP A 216 10.18 11.24 7.38
N ASP A 217 9.92 10.81 6.17
CA ASP A 217 10.66 9.76 5.47
C ASP A 217 10.53 9.97 3.94
N PRO A 218 11.54 9.64 3.14
CA PRO A 218 11.47 9.70 1.68
C PRO A 218 10.28 8.97 1.05
N PHE A 219 9.73 7.95 1.72
CA PHE A 219 8.50 7.26 1.30
C PHE A 219 7.33 8.24 1.12
N TYR A 220 7.17 9.22 2.02
CA TYR A 220 6.09 10.19 1.92
C TYR A 220 6.26 11.15 0.75
N ASP A 221 7.50 11.41 0.29
CA ASP A 221 7.74 12.19 -0.93
C ASP A 221 7.25 11.42 -2.16
N VAL A 222 7.52 10.12 -2.23
CA VAL A 222 7.01 9.25 -3.28
C VAL A 222 5.48 9.17 -3.22
N LEU A 223 4.92 8.99 -2.04
CA LEU A 223 3.48 8.88 -1.84
C LEU A 223 2.75 10.16 -2.29
N VAL A 224 3.25 11.34 -1.90
CA VAL A 224 2.67 12.64 -2.30
C VAL A 224 2.84 12.90 -3.80
N ARG A 225 3.92 12.42 -4.43
CA ARG A 225 4.10 12.51 -5.88
C ARG A 225 3.01 11.75 -6.63
N HIS A 226 2.63 10.57 -6.16
CA HIS A 226 1.55 9.78 -6.75
C HIS A 226 0.15 10.28 -6.34
N TYR A 227 0.02 10.88 -5.15
CA TYR A 227 -1.25 11.30 -4.55
C TYR A 227 -1.09 12.67 -3.87
N PRO A 228 -1.01 13.76 -4.65
CA PRO A 228 -0.64 15.09 -4.13
C PRO A 228 -1.64 15.70 -3.16
N GLY A 229 -2.85 15.15 -3.09
CA GLY A 229 -3.91 15.62 -2.17
C GLY A 229 -3.97 14.89 -0.83
N LEU A 230 -3.02 13.99 -0.51
CA LEU A 230 -3.06 13.26 0.76
C LEU A 230 -2.79 14.20 1.95
N PRO A 231 -3.74 14.34 2.89
CA PRO A 231 -3.53 15.18 4.06
C PRO A 231 -2.66 14.43 5.08
N MET A 232 -1.59 15.07 5.55
CA MET A 232 -0.74 14.59 6.63
C MET A 232 0.06 15.71 7.27
N ILE A 233 0.48 15.52 8.52
CA ILE A 233 1.48 16.35 9.17
C ILE A 233 2.77 15.55 9.28
N ARG A 234 3.90 16.11 8.84
CA ARG A 234 5.22 15.45 8.84
C ARG A 234 6.10 16.07 9.91
N LEU A 235 6.66 15.24 10.79
CA LEU A 235 7.61 15.60 11.85
C LEU A 235 9.00 15.15 11.43
N LYS A 236 10.02 15.95 11.63
CA LYS A 236 11.41 15.50 11.45
C LYS A 236 11.80 14.43 12.47
N ARG A 237 11.27 14.57 13.69
CA ARG A 237 11.52 13.66 14.82
C ARG A 237 10.35 13.69 15.79
N TRP A 238 10.16 12.63 16.56
CA TRP A 238 9.02 12.51 17.48
C TRP A 238 9.02 13.53 18.60
N GLU A 239 10.18 14.07 19.01
CA GLU A 239 10.32 15.11 20.04
C GLU A 239 9.62 16.44 19.64
N GLU A 240 9.29 16.64 18.37
CA GLU A 240 8.51 17.79 17.90
C GLU A 240 7.01 17.64 18.16
N LEU A 241 6.56 16.40 18.47
CA LEU A 241 5.13 16.11 18.61
C LEU A 241 4.39 16.98 19.62
N PRO A 242 4.93 17.27 20.84
CA PRO A 242 4.24 18.14 21.78
C PRO A 242 3.98 19.53 21.21
N ALA A 243 4.97 20.17 20.60
CA ALA A 243 4.82 21.49 20.00
C ALA A 243 3.81 21.50 18.84
N VAL A 244 3.79 20.41 18.04
CA VAL A 244 2.79 20.28 16.98
C VAL A 244 1.40 20.10 17.56
N VAL A 245 1.23 19.26 18.59
CA VAL A 245 -0.06 19.03 19.26
C VAL A 245 -0.61 20.34 19.85
N ASP A 246 0.24 21.19 20.46
CA ASP A 246 -0.17 22.49 20.99
C ASP A 246 -0.60 23.48 19.90
N GLY A 247 -0.10 23.29 18.66
CA GLY A 247 -0.47 24.09 17.49
C GLY A 247 -1.66 23.56 16.68
N LEU A 248 -2.24 22.40 17.01
CA LEU A 248 -3.39 21.86 16.30
C LEU A 248 -4.66 22.67 16.59
N THR A 249 -5.34 23.10 15.53
CA THR A 249 -6.60 23.84 15.63
C THR A 249 -7.67 23.25 14.71
N GLU A 250 -8.92 23.65 14.92
CA GLU A 250 -10.04 23.28 14.04
C GLU A 250 -9.82 23.82 12.63
N GLU A 251 -9.37 25.08 12.53
CA GLU A 251 -9.14 25.76 11.27
C GLU A 251 -8.07 25.03 10.44
N LEU A 252 -6.99 24.57 11.08
CA LEU A 252 -5.94 23.77 10.42
C LEU A 252 -6.51 22.44 9.91
N TYR A 253 -7.33 21.77 10.73
CA TYR A 253 -7.98 20.52 10.32
C TYR A 253 -8.88 20.75 9.09
N GLU A 254 -9.76 21.77 9.14
CA GLU A 254 -10.67 22.08 8.05
C GLU A 254 -9.92 22.48 6.77
N GLU A 255 -8.83 23.26 6.89
CA GLU A 255 -7.99 23.64 5.76
C GLU A 255 -7.38 22.43 5.06
N LEU A 256 -6.80 21.49 5.84
CA LEU A 256 -6.20 20.27 5.32
C LEU A 256 -7.25 19.37 4.68
N MET A 257 -8.40 19.18 5.33
CA MET A 257 -9.49 18.34 4.80
C MET A 257 -10.15 18.94 3.55
N LYS A 258 -10.24 20.24 3.44
CA LYS A 258 -10.76 20.92 2.24
C LYS A 258 -9.90 20.71 1.01
N LYS A 259 -8.57 20.53 1.18
CA LYS A 259 -7.61 20.28 0.10
C LYS A 259 -7.39 18.79 -0.13
N ALA A 260 -7.96 17.92 0.73
CA ALA A 260 -7.69 16.51 0.72
C ALA A 260 -8.28 15.80 -0.51
N ASP A 261 -7.44 15.01 -1.19
CA ASP A 261 -7.87 13.97 -2.11
C ASP A 261 -7.41 12.61 -1.55
N ILE A 262 -8.34 11.89 -0.97
CA ILE A 262 -8.14 10.55 -0.42
C ILE A 262 -8.76 9.46 -1.30
N SER A 263 -9.04 9.76 -2.54
CA SER A 263 -9.70 8.81 -3.48
C SER A 263 -8.95 7.48 -3.56
N CYS A 264 -7.62 7.51 -3.54
CA CYS A 264 -6.77 6.30 -3.57
C CYS A 264 -6.91 5.39 -2.33
N ALA A 265 -7.52 5.86 -1.25
CA ALA A 265 -7.84 5.03 -0.09
C ALA A 265 -9.09 4.14 -0.30
N TRP A 266 -9.78 4.28 -1.44
CA TRP A 266 -11.02 3.59 -1.73
C TRP A 266 -10.90 2.64 -2.91
N ALA A 267 -11.57 1.48 -2.82
CA ALA A 267 -11.56 0.46 -3.87
C ALA A 267 -12.11 0.98 -5.21
N GLU A 268 -13.11 1.87 -5.15
CA GLU A 268 -13.74 2.49 -6.31
C GLU A 268 -12.79 3.33 -7.17
N TYR A 269 -11.65 3.76 -6.62
CA TYR A 269 -10.58 4.41 -7.39
C TYR A 269 -9.79 3.40 -8.22
N TRP A 270 -9.48 2.23 -7.64
CA TRP A 270 -8.58 1.25 -8.23
C TRP A 270 -9.26 0.33 -9.24
N LEU A 271 -10.46 -0.15 -8.90
CA LEU A 271 -11.17 -1.14 -9.72
C LEU A 271 -11.33 -0.69 -11.19
N PRO A 272 -11.91 0.50 -11.49
CA PRO A 272 -12.09 0.94 -12.88
C PRO A 272 -10.75 1.18 -13.58
N LYS A 273 -9.75 1.69 -12.86
CA LYS A 273 -8.41 1.97 -13.41
C LYS A 273 -7.73 0.69 -13.89
N ILE A 274 -7.74 -0.36 -13.06
CA ILE A 274 -7.13 -1.65 -13.40
C ILE A 274 -7.92 -2.36 -14.48
N GLU A 275 -9.26 -2.38 -14.39
CA GLU A 275 -10.11 -2.97 -15.43
C GLU A 275 -9.91 -2.31 -16.80
N SER A 276 -9.77 -0.99 -16.85
CA SER A 276 -9.51 -0.26 -18.09
C SER A 276 -8.20 -0.72 -18.74
N LEU A 277 -7.12 -0.79 -17.94
CA LEU A 277 -5.83 -1.27 -18.42
C LEU A 277 -5.86 -2.70 -18.96
N CYS A 278 -6.63 -3.59 -18.30
CA CYS A 278 -6.79 -4.97 -18.74
C CYS A 278 -7.60 -5.09 -20.06
N LYS A 279 -8.49 -4.13 -20.37
CA LYS A 279 -9.32 -4.13 -21.59
C LYS A 279 -8.60 -3.55 -22.81
N GLU A 280 -7.54 -2.75 -22.61
CA GLU A 280 -6.80 -2.17 -23.72
C GLU A 280 -6.23 -3.24 -24.66
N GLU A 281 -6.48 -3.12 -25.96
CA GLU A 281 -5.91 -4.02 -26.95
C GLU A 281 -4.40 -3.78 -27.10
N VAL A 282 -3.65 -4.87 -27.26
CA VAL A 282 -2.22 -4.81 -27.53
C VAL A 282 -2.03 -4.32 -28.95
N GLY A 283 -1.79 -3.03 -29.16
CA GLY A 283 -1.17 -2.53 -30.38
C GLY A 283 0.24 -3.13 -30.47
N TYR A 284 0.38 -4.28 -31.12
CA TYR A 284 1.70 -4.83 -31.44
C TYR A 284 2.37 -3.87 -32.44
N GLY A 285 3.09 -2.88 -31.95
CA GLY A 285 4.11 -2.23 -32.74
C GLY A 285 5.09 -3.31 -33.21
N THR A 286 5.19 -3.52 -34.51
CA THR A 286 6.14 -4.44 -35.14
C THR A 286 7.57 -3.94 -34.93
N HIS A 287 8.05 -3.95 -33.69
CA HIS A 287 9.48 -3.83 -33.46
C HIS A 287 10.11 -5.19 -33.72
N ARG A 288 10.66 -5.35 -34.94
CA ARG A 288 11.60 -6.42 -35.23
C ARG A 288 12.74 -6.30 -34.21
N ILE A 289 12.86 -7.30 -33.37
CA ILE A 289 14.05 -7.53 -32.54
C ILE A 289 15.17 -7.83 -33.55
N ILE A 290 16.12 -6.92 -33.67
CA ILE A 290 17.38 -7.13 -34.40
C ILE A 290 18.32 -7.94 -33.52
#